data_516492db33cc99e5897fd6a10b359c75
#
_entry.id   516492db33cc99e5897fd6a10b359c75
#
_cell.length_a   1.000
_cell.length_b   1.000
_cell.length_c   1.000
_cell.angle_alpha   90.00
_cell.angle_beta   90.00
_cell.angle_gamma   90.00
#
_symmetry.space_group_name_H-M   'P 1'
#
loop_
_entity.id
_entity.type
_entity.pdbx_description
1 polymer ?
#
loop_
_entity_poly.entity_id
_entity_poly.type
_entity_poly.pdbx_seq_one_letter_code
_entity_poly.pdbx_strand_id
1 'polypeptide(L)'
;MRGRVRWVAVALVIAAVAACHVAPDPNAPRQLTKDVSISPQITVDDVKAIRDKGFKTIVNMRPDTEAPEHAKYPEMQKAAQAAGLGYGYIPLKKGAPLPSTAAEALDSVLMRMPKPILLFEETPERPAKVWALAEASRPGGLDQDAILTAVKSAGFSADELAPQIAKRIAARPKH
;
A
#
# COMPACT_ATOMS: atom_id res chain seq x y z
N MET A 1 56.70 -54.93 -10.84
CA MET A 1 56.13 -53.71 -11.39
C MET A 1 55.00 -53.22 -10.48
N ARG A 2 55.22 -52.18 -9.66
CA ARG A 2 54.25 -51.68 -8.71
C ARG A 2 53.71 -50.37 -9.24
N GLY A 3 52.42 -50.36 -9.73
CA GLY A 3 51.74 -49.20 -10.20
C GLY A 3 51.27 -48.32 -9.03
N ARG A 4 51.71 -47.05 -9.02
CA ARG A 4 51.32 -46.04 -8.02
C ARG A 4 50.05 -45.36 -8.53
N VAL A 5 48.91 -45.63 -7.87
CA VAL A 5 47.66 -44.89 -8.09
C VAL A 5 47.77 -43.51 -7.40
N ARG A 6 47.75 -42.44 -8.19
CA ARG A 6 47.71 -41.06 -7.69
C ARG A 6 46.25 -40.65 -7.48
N TRP A 7 45.88 -40.50 -6.21
CA TRP A 7 44.59 -39.88 -5.85
C TRP A 7 44.67 -38.38 -6.06
N VAL A 8 43.88 -37.84 -6.98
CA VAL A 8 43.67 -36.43 -7.15
C VAL A 8 42.51 -36.03 -6.22
N ALA A 9 42.84 -35.34 -5.15
CA ALA A 9 41.82 -34.75 -4.25
C ALA A 9 41.24 -33.53 -4.94
N VAL A 10 39.98 -33.61 -5.36
CA VAL A 10 39.20 -32.48 -5.82
C VAL A 10 38.64 -31.75 -4.59
N ALA A 11 39.24 -30.63 -4.24
CA ALA A 11 38.71 -29.76 -3.19
C ALA A 11 37.49 -28.99 -3.71
N LEU A 12 36.33 -29.36 -3.23
CA LEU A 12 35.07 -28.65 -3.51
C LEU A 12 35.02 -27.39 -2.64
N VAL A 13 35.27 -26.22 -3.22
CA VAL A 13 35.10 -24.93 -2.55
C VAL A 13 33.63 -24.60 -2.59
N ILE A 14 32.93 -24.84 -1.49
CA ILE A 14 31.55 -24.33 -1.28
C ILE A 14 31.64 -22.87 -0.89
N ALA A 15 31.41 -21.97 -1.85
CA ALA A 15 31.21 -20.56 -1.56
C ALA A 15 29.84 -20.40 -0.88
N ALA A 16 29.82 -20.21 0.44
CA ALA A 16 28.65 -19.82 1.18
C ALA A 16 28.28 -18.39 0.79
N VAL A 17 27.27 -18.22 -0.07
CA VAL A 17 26.66 -16.92 -0.31
C VAL A 17 25.84 -16.59 0.93
N ALA A 18 26.41 -15.77 1.82
CA ALA A 18 25.68 -15.18 2.93
C ALA A 18 24.65 -14.22 2.33
N ALA A 19 23.42 -14.65 2.16
CA ALA A 19 22.30 -13.80 1.87
C ALA A 19 22.12 -12.87 3.06
N CYS A 20 22.55 -11.61 2.93
CA CYS A 20 22.22 -10.57 3.88
C CYS A 20 20.69 -10.41 3.90
N HIS A 21 20.04 -11.04 4.88
CA HIS A 21 18.66 -10.75 5.21
C HIS A 21 18.61 -9.33 5.78
N VAL A 22 18.43 -8.34 4.91
CA VAL A 22 18.02 -7.01 5.34
C VAL A 22 16.60 -7.14 5.85
N ALA A 23 16.39 -6.82 7.14
CA ALA A 23 15.06 -6.80 7.71
C ALA A 23 14.18 -5.88 6.87
N PRO A 24 12.91 -6.26 6.57
CA PRO A 24 12.01 -5.42 5.79
C PRO A 24 11.83 -4.08 6.51
N ASP A 25 11.98 -2.99 5.77
CA ASP A 25 11.74 -1.64 6.28
C ASP A 25 10.26 -1.53 6.73
N PRO A 26 9.98 -1.27 8.02
CA PRO A 26 8.62 -1.17 8.52
C PRO A 26 7.84 0.00 7.86
N ASN A 27 8.57 0.98 7.30
CA ASN A 27 8.01 2.14 6.62
C ASN A 27 7.88 1.94 5.11
N ALA A 28 8.33 0.80 4.58
CA ALA A 28 8.19 0.53 3.16
C ALA A 28 6.71 0.45 2.74
N PRO A 29 6.35 1.01 1.58
CA PRO A 29 5.01 0.85 1.03
C PRO A 29 4.64 -0.63 0.85
N ARG A 30 3.46 -1.02 1.32
CA ARG A 30 2.91 -2.37 1.19
C ARG A 30 1.90 -2.40 0.07
N GLN A 31 2.13 -3.27 -0.90
CA GLN A 31 1.33 -3.33 -2.11
C GLN A 31 0.01 -4.08 -1.87
N LEU A 32 -1.11 -3.47 -2.25
CA LEU A 32 -2.44 -4.12 -2.32
C LEU A 32 -2.69 -4.67 -3.72
N THR A 33 -2.42 -3.85 -4.73
CA THR A 33 -2.50 -4.21 -6.15
C THR A 33 -1.33 -3.59 -6.90
N LYS A 34 -1.16 -3.90 -8.18
CA LYS A 34 -0.15 -3.22 -9.01
C LYS A 34 -0.32 -1.69 -9.04
N ASP A 35 -1.51 -1.19 -8.79
CA ASP A 35 -1.88 0.22 -8.90
C ASP A 35 -2.00 0.94 -7.56
N VAL A 36 -2.05 0.22 -6.43
CA VAL A 36 -2.28 0.78 -5.10
C VAL A 36 -1.36 0.16 -4.06
N SER A 37 -0.70 1.03 -3.30
CA SER A 37 0.09 0.65 -2.13
C SER A 37 -0.30 1.50 -0.93
N ILE A 38 0.03 1.02 0.27
CA ILE A 38 -0.20 1.71 1.54
C ILE A 38 1.12 1.92 2.25
N SER A 39 1.28 3.07 2.89
CA SER A 39 2.42 3.41 3.73
C SER A 39 1.95 3.91 5.09
N PRO A 40 2.76 3.75 6.15
CA PRO A 40 2.66 4.59 7.33
C PRO A 40 2.76 6.07 6.99
N GLN A 41 2.73 6.93 8.02
CA GLN A 41 2.90 8.37 7.85
C GLN A 41 4.16 8.68 7.04
N ILE A 42 4.01 9.55 6.05
CA ILE A 42 5.12 10.13 5.26
C ILE A 42 5.31 11.61 5.62
N THR A 43 6.49 12.13 5.37
CA THR A 43 6.85 13.54 5.54
C THR A 43 6.92 14.26 4.19
N VAL A 44 7.05 15.58 4.21
CA VAL A 44 7.28 16.39 3.01
C VAL A 44 8.58 15.97 2.30
N ASP A 45 9.61 15.60 3.06
CA ASP A 45 10.92 15.19 2.52
C ASP A 45 10.84 13.84 1.78
N ASP A 46 9.92 12.97 2.17
CA ASP A 46 9.72 11.67 1.52
C ASP A 46 9.08 11.77 0.13
N VAL A 47 8.39 12.87 -0.17
CA VAL A 47 7.57 13.03 -1.38
C VAL A 47 8.39 12.84 -2.65
N LYS A 48 9.62 13.37 -2.69
CA LYS A 48 10.50 13.21 -3.85
C LYS A 48 10.90 11.76 -4.04
N ALA A 49 11.28 11.07 -2.96
CA ALA A 49 11.66 9.65 -3.02
C ALA A 49 10.48 8.75 -3.45
N ILE A 50 9.25 9.09 -3.03
CA ILE A 50 8.02 8.41 -3.43
C ILE A 50 7.80 8.56 -4.94
N ARG A 51 7.96 9.77 -5.48
CA ARG A 51 7.91 9.99 -6.93
C ARG A 51 8.97 9.17 -7.67
N ASP A 52 10.20 9.14 -7.16
CA ASP A 52 11.33 8.45 -7.77
C ASP A 52 11.14 6.91 -7.74
N LYS A 53 10.35 6.39 -6.79
CA LYS A 53 9.86 5.00 -6.77
C LYS A 53 8.75 4.72 -7.79
N GLY A 54 8.32 5.71 -8.56
CA GLY A 54 7.37 5.56 -9.66
C GLY A 54 5.92 5.88 -9.33
N PHE A 55 5.58 6.22 -8.08
CA PHE A 55 4.24 6.65 -7.74
C PHE A 55 3.86 7.93 -8.53
N LYS A 56 2.59 8.05 -8.83
CA LYS A 56 2.02 9.19 -9.58
C LYS A 56 1.05 10.01 -8.75
N THR A 57 0.52 9.42 -7.69
CA THR A 57 -0.44 10.08 -6.78
C THR A 57 -0.15 9.65 -5.35
N ILE A 58 -0.28 10.57 -4.41
CA ILE A 58 -0.34 10.28 -2.98
C ILE A 58 -1.69 10.72 -2.42
N VAL A 59 -2.25 9.93 -1.50
CA VAL A 59 -3.52 10.22 -0.82
C VAL A 59 -3.28 10.27 0.67
N ASN A 60 -3.42 11.45 1.24
CA ASN A 60 -3.35 11.67 2.68
C ASN A 60 -4.68 11.29 3.33
N MET A 61 -4.64 10.29 4.20
CA MET A 61 -5.82 9.85 4.93
C MET A 61 -5.78 10.21 6.42
N ARG A 62 -4.76 10.98 6.85
CA ARG A 62 -4.63 11.49 8.21
C ARG A 62 -5.31 12.86 8.33
N PRO A 63 -6.15 13.07 9.36
CA PRO A 63 -6.71 14.40 9.66
C PRO A 63 -5.62 15.40 10.10
N ASP A 64 -5.76 16.65 9.69
CA ASP A 64 -4.86 17.75 10.11
C ASP A 64 -4.93 18.07 11.60
N THR A 65 -5.98 17.61 12.28
CA THR A 65 -6.19 17.80 13.72
C THR A 65 -5.43 16.78 14.57
N GLU A 66 -4.89 15.75 13.95
CA GLU A 66 -4.09 14.72 14.60
C GLU A 66 -2.61 14.98 14.33
N ALA A 67 -1.75 14.69 15.33
CA ALA A 67 -0.30 14.82 15.24
C ALA A 67 0.15 16.21 14.70
N PRO A 68 0.10 17.25 15.53
CA PRO A 68 0.40 18.65 15.11
C PRO A 68 1.83 18.85 14.59
N GLU A 69 2.75 17.90 14.91
CA GLU A 69 4.13 17.87 14.46
C GLU A 69 4.30 17.45 12.98
N HIS A 70 3.27 16.88 12.38
CA HIS A 70 3.32 16.50 10.96
C HIS A 70 2.79 17.61 10.06
N ALA A 71 3.33 17.66 8.84
CA ALA A 71 2.86 18.57 7.79
C ALA A 71 1.36 18.40 7.55
N LYS A 72 0.64 19.51 7.49
CA LYS A 72 -0.80 19.56 7.26
C LYS A 72 -1.14 19.44 5.78
N TYR A 73 -2.42 19.25 5.48
CA TYR A 73 -2.94 19.13 4.12
C TYR A 73 -2.34 20.15 3.13
N PRO A 74 -2.30 21.49 3.39
CA PRO A 74 -1.79 22.42 2.40
C PRO A 74 -0.30 22.28 2.11
N GLU A 75 0.52 21.92 3.10
CA GLU A 75 1.95 21.71 2.94
C GLU A 75 2.22 20.44 2.13
N MET A 76 1.57 19.33 2.47
CA MET A 76 1.69 18.07 1.74
C MET A 76 1.21 18.21 0.29
N GLN A 77 0.11 18.93 0.06
CA GLN A 77 -0.38 19.21 -1.28
C GLN A 77 0.66 19.99 -2.10
N LYS A 78 1.23 21.05 -1.52
CA LYS A 78 2.26 21.87 -2.17
C LYS A 78 3.50 21.02 -2.52
N ALA A 79 3.96 20.18 -1.60
CA ALA A 79 5.09 19.29 -1.83
C ALA A 79 4.81 18.28 -2.95
N ALA A 80 3.62 17.67 -2.95
CA ALA A 80 3.21 16.75 -3.99
C ALA A 80 3.17 17.43 -5.37
N GLN A 81 2.56 18.59 -5.47
CA GLN A 81 2.49 19.39 -6.70
C GLN A 81 3.88 19.78 -7.21
N ALA A 82 4.77 20.24 -6.32
CA ALA A 82 6.15 20.57 -6.66
C ALA A 82 6.95 19.35 -7.18
N ALA A 83 6.61 18.15 -6.72
CA ALA A 83 7.18 16.90 -7.20
C ALA A 83 6.49 16.35 -8.46
N GLY A 84 5.43 16.98 -8.96
CA GLY A 84 4.64 16.49 -10.11
C GLY A 84 3.73 15.31 -9.78
N LEU A 85 3.37 15.13 -8.50
CA LEU A 85 2.42 14.10 -8.04
C LEU A 85 0.99 14.65 -7.96
N GLY A 86 0.02 13.79 -8.27
CA GLY A 86 -1.36 14.02 -7.87
C GLY A 86 -1.49 13.94 -6.34
N TYR A 87 -2.45 14.69 -5.78
CA TYR A 87 -2.70 14.71 -4.34
C TYR A 87 -4.19 14.57 -4.03
N GLY A 88 -4.52 13.63 -3.14
CA GLY A 88 -5.85 13.44 -2.57
C GLY A 88 -5.84 13.63 -1.05
N TYR A 89 -6.98 14.05 -0.49
CA TYR A 89 -7.16 14.19 0.95
C TYR A 89 -8.49 13.57 1.39
N ILE A 90 -8.42 12.49 2.18
CA ILE A 90 -9.59 11.72 2.65
C ILE A 90 -9.37 11.42 4.14
N PRO A 91 -9.61 12.38 5.04
CA PRO A 91 -9.27 12.25 6.45
C PRO A 91 -10.09 11.17 7.17
N LEU A 92 -9.40 10.27 7.87
CA LEU A 92 -9.96 9.21 8.69
C LEU A 92 -9.72 9.52 10.17
N LYS A 93 -10.73 9.99 10.88
CA LYS A 93 -10.59 10.34 12.31
C LYS A 93 -10.25 9.10 13.14
N LYS A 94 -9.15 9.17 13.91
CA LYS A 94 -8.68 8.08 14.80
C LYS A 94 -9.76 7.72 15.82
N GLY A 95 -9.95 6.41 16.05
CA GLY A 95 -10.96 5.92 17.00
C GLY A 95 -12.42 6.04 16.57
N ALA A 96 -12.69 6.66 15.41
CA ALA A 96 -14.04 6.73 14.86
C ALA A 96 -14.30 5.56 13.87
N PRO A 97 -15.56 5.15 13.67
CA PRO A 97 -15.94 4.24 12.60
C PRO A 97 -15.50 4.79 11.23
N LEU A 98 -15.22 3.90 10.28
CA LEU A 98 -14.89 4.31 8.91
C LEU A 98 -16.12 4.97 8.26
N PRO A 99 -16.00 6.22 7.79
CA PRO A 99 -17.12 6.87 7.11
C PRO A 99 -17.43 6.14 5.78
N SER A 100 -18.69 5.90 5.48
CA SER A 100 -19.10 5.34 4.18
C SER A 100 -18.62 6.20 3.01
N THR A 101 -18.62 7.51 3.20
CA THR A 101 -18.14 8.51 2.23
C THR A 101 -16.64 8.40 1.92
N ALA A 102 -15.83 7.84 2.82
CA ALA A 102 -14.41 7.66 2.56
C ALA A 102 -14.14 6.63 1.45
N ALA A 103 -14.92 5.54 1.40
CA ALA A 103 -14.82 4.56 0.34
C ALA A 103 -15.24 5.15 -1.02
N GLU A 104 -16.28 5.97 -1.06
CA GLU A 104 -16.76 6.65 -2.27
C GLU A 104 -15.76 7.71 -2.76
N ALA A 105 -15.17 8.47 -1.82
CA ALA A 105 -14.11 9.43 -2.15
C ALA A 105 -12.88 8.72 -2.70
N LEU A 106 -12.48 7.61 -2.09
CA LEU A 106 -11.34 6.82 -2.58
C LEU A 106 -11.63 6.20 -3.95
N ASP A 107 -12.83 5.67 -4.18
CA ASP A 107 -13.22 5.16 -5.50
C ASP A 107 -13.08 6.24 -6.57
N SER A 108 -13.53 7.47 -6.29
CA SER A 108 -13.35 8.61 -7.19
C SER A 108 -11.87 8.92 -7.49
N VAL A 109 -11.00 8.82 -6.48
CA VAL A 109 -9.55 8.98 -6.65
C VAL A 109 -8.99 7.84 -7.52
N LEU A 110 -9.34 6.59 -7.20
CA LEU A 110 -8.89 5.41 -7.94
C LEU A 110 -9.31 5.43 -9.41
N MET A 111 -10.43 6.06 -9.72
CA MET A 111 -10.91 6.19 -11.11
C MET A 111 -10.23 7.33 -11.88
N ARG A 112 -9.92 8.45 -11.23
CA ARG A 112 -9.56 9.70 -11.92
C ARG A 112 -8.09 10.07 -11.82
N MET A 113 -7.38 9.59 -10.78
CA MET A 113 -6.00 10.01 -10.54
C MET A 113 -5.00 9.08 -11.23
N PRO A 114 -3.84 9.63 -11.66
CA PRO A 114 -2.75 8.83 -12.23
C PRO A 114 -2.25 7.75 -11.26
N LYS A 115 -1.90 6.59 -11.80
CA LYS A 115 -1.43 5.42 -11.06
C LYS A 115 0.06 5.15 -11.31
N PRO A 116 0.79 4.51 -10.40
CA PRO A 116 0.38 3.95 -9.11
C PRO A 116 0.08 5.01 -8.03
N ILE A 117 -0.79 4.65 -7.09
CA ILE A 117 -1.27 5.50 -5.99
C ILE A 117 -0.72 4.99 -4.66
N LEU A 118 -0.19 5.89 -3.84
CA LEU A 118 0.20 5.61 -2.46
C LEU A 118 -0.82 6.23 -1.50
N LEU A 119 -1.49 5.37 -0.72
CA LEU A 119 -2.33 5.80 0.40
C LEU A 119 -1.46 5.86 1.65
N PHE A 120 -1.57 6.90 2.47
CA PHE A 120 -0.82 6.96 3.70
C PHE A 120 -1.63 7.51 4.89
N GLU A 121 -1.32 6.99 6.06
CA GLU A 121 -1.92 7.37 7.35
C GLU A 121 -1.05 6.83 8.48
N GLU A 122 -1.16 7.38 9.70
CA GLU A 122 -0.43 6.90 10.87
C GLU A 122 -0.68 5.41 11.15
N THR A 123 -1.92 4.95 10.92
CA THR A 123 -2.35 3.56 11.12
C THR A 123 -2.73 2.91 9.78
N PRO A 124 -1.79 2.31 9.05
CA PRO A 124 -1.98 1.87 7.65
C PRO A 124 -3.11 0.85 7.44
N GLU A 125 -3.56 0.17 8.48
CA GLU A 125 -4.69 -0.77 8.40
C GLU A 125 -6.01 -0.07 8.03
N ARG A 126 -6.22 1.18 8.45
CA ARG A 126 -7.45 1.93 8.14
C ARG A 126 -7.57 2.26 6.65
N PRO A 127 -6.55 2.81 5.98
CA PRO A 127 -6.50 2.89 4.52
C PRO A 127 -6.77 1.57 3.81
N ALA A 128 -6.24 0.44 4.31
CA ALA A 128 -6.49 -0.87 3.72
C ALA A 128 -7.96 -1.26 3.76
N LYS A 129 -8.63 -0.99 4.87
CA LYS A 129 -10.07 -1.23 5.04
C LYS A 129 -10.92 -0.34 4.14
N VAL A 130 -10.57 0.95 4.03
CA VAL A 130 -11.27 1.87 3.12
C VAL A 130 -11.08 1.43 1.68
N TRP A 131 -9.85 1.02 1.30
CA TRP A 131 -9.59 0.48 -0.03
C TRP A 131 -10.42 -0.78 -0.32
N ALA A 132 -10.52 -1.71 0.63
CA ALA A 132 -11.34 -2.91 0.48
C ALA A 132 -12.81 -2.58 0.18
N LEU A 133 -13.37 -1.59 0.87
CA LEU A 133 -14.75 -1.12 0.65
C LEU A 133 -14.91 -0.39 -0.69
N ALA A 134 -13.94 0.42 -1.09
CA ALA A 134 -13.93 1.12 -2.38
C ALA A 134 -13.84 0.11 -3.54
N GLU A 135 -12.90 -0.85 -3.45
CA GLU A 135 -12.72 -1.91 -4.44
C GLU A 135 -13.97 -2.78 -4.57
N ALA A 136 -14.63 -3.08 -3.44
CA ALA A 136 -15.89 -3.82 -3.41
C ALA A 136 -17.04 -3.10 -4.11
N SER A 137 -17.02 -1.78 -4.17
CA SER A 137 -18.09 -0.99 -4.81
C SER A 137 -17.85 -0.76 -6.30
N ARG A 138 -16.61 -0.87 -6.76
CA ARG A 138 -16.19 -0.49 -8.10
C ARG A 138 -16.71 -1.47 -9.16
N PRO A 139 -17.33 -0.99 -10.27
CA PRO A 139 -17.65 -1.83 -11.40
C PRO A 139 -16.40 -2.53 -11.94
N GLY A 140 -16.47 -3.85 -12.16
CA GLY A 140 -15.33 -4.65 -12.59
C GLY A 140 -14.20 -4.80 -11.56
N GLY A 141 -14.42 -4.37 -10.31
CA GLY A 141 -13.47 -4.57 -9.20
C GLY A 141 -13.32 -6.05 -8.81
N LEU A 142 -12.34 -6.33 -7.95
CA LEU A 142 -12.03 -7.66 -7.46
C LEU A 142 -13.22 -8.31 -6.74
N ASP A 143 -13.27 -9.64 -6.70
CA ASP A 143 -14.20 -10.39 -5.85
C ASP A 143 -13.79 -10.31 -4.37
N GLN A 144 -14.64 -10.85 -3.49
CA GLN A 144 -14.43 -10.78 -2.05
C GLN A 144 -13.13 -11.45 -1.61
N ASP A 145 -12.86 -12.66 -2.12
CA ASP A 145 -11.69 -13.43 -1.71
C ASP A 145 -10.39 -12.76 -2.18
N ALA A 146 -10.39 -12.20 -3.37
CA ALA A 146 -9.26 -11.45 -3.89
C ALA A 146 -9.01 -10.15 -3.11
N ILE A 147 -10.06 -9.42 -2.70
CA ILE A 147 -9.96 -8.22 -1.85
C ILE A 147 -9.33 -8.59 -0.49
N LEU A 148 -9.88 -9.59 0.20
CA LEU A 148 -9.39 -10.01 1.51
C LEU A 148 -7.95 -10.55 1.43
N THR A 149 -7.64 -11.31 0.37
CA THR A 149 -6.29 -11.82 0.11
C THR A 149 -5.29 -10.68 -0.12
N ALA A 150 -5.65 -9.65 -0.89
CA ALA A 150 -4.79 -8.50 -1.13
C ALA A 150 -4.46 -7.75 0.17
N VAL A 151 -5.48 -7.50 1.01
CA VAL A 151 -5.30 -6.86 2.32
C VAL A 151 -4.41 -7.71 3.23
N LYS A 152 -4.65 -9.02 3.29
CA LYS A 152 -3.85 -9.96 4.09
C LYS A 152 -2.41 -10.05 3.62
N SER A 153 -2.19 -10.10 2.31
CA SER A 153 -0.84 -10.15 1.71
C SER A 153 -0.03 -8.88 1.99
N ALA A 154 -0.71 -7.74 2.14
CA ALA A 154 -0.11 -6.48 2.59
C ALA A 154 0.15 -6.44 4.12
N GLY A 155 -0.21 -7.50 4.86
CA GLY A 155 0.01 -7.63 6.31
C GLY A 155 -1.05 -6.93 7.16
N PHE A 156 -2.27 -6.73 6.63
CA PHE A 156 -3.42 -6.14 7.33
C PHE A 156 -4.58 -7.13 7.40
N SER A 157 -5.67 -6.78 8.11
CA SER A 157 -6.92 -7.52 8.11
C SER A 157 -8.11 -6.62 7.77
N ALA A 158 -9.07 -7.20 7.03
CA ALA A 158 -10.37 -6.63 6.76
C ALA A 158 -11.48 -7.70 6.88
N ASP A 159 -11.20 -8.79 7.61
CA ASP A 159 -12.10 -9.94 7.73
C ASP A 159 -13.46 -9.55 8.35
N GLU A 160 -13.45 -8.60 9.30
CA GLU A 160 -14.67 -8.06 9.92
C GLU A 160 -15.56 -7.29 8.94
N LEU A 161 -15.00 -6.86 7.80
CA LEU A 161 -15.74 -6.17 6.73
C LEU A 161 -16.31 -7.12 5.68
N ALA A 162 -16.05 -8.43 5.76
CA ALA A 162 -16.48 -9.40 4.76
C ALA A 162 -17.99 -9.30 4.41
N PRO A 163 -18.92 -9.14 5.38
CA PRO A 163 -20.33 -8.95 5.06
C PRO A 163 -20.62 -7.64 4.30
N GLN A 164 -19.91 -6.56 4.63
CA GLN A 164 -20.05 -5.27 3.93
C GLN A 164 -19.48 -5.35 2.52
N ILE A 165 -18.34 -6.01 2.34
CA ILE A 165 -17.69 -6.24 1.04
C ILE A 165 -18.64 -7.02 0.15
N ALA A 166 -19.19 -8.14 0.62
CA ALA A 166 -20.18 -8.94 -0.12
C ALA A 166 -21.38 -8.12 -0.55
N LYS A 167 -21.96 -7.34 0.37
CA LYS A 167 -23.11 -6.46 0.08
C LYS A 167 -22.80 -5.43 -1.00
N ARG A 168 -21.61 -4.81 -0.96
CA ARG A 168 -21.19 -3.81 -1.95
C ARG A 168 -20.96 -4.44 -3.32
N ILE A 169 -20.34 -5.62 -3.37
CA ILE A 169 -20.14 -6.38 -4.61
C ILE A 169 -21.50 -6.73 -5.25
N ALA A 170 -22.46 -7.20 -4.45
CA ALA A 170 -23.80 -7.52 -4.93
C ALA A 170 -24.57 -6.29 -5.46
N ALA A 171 -24.24 -5.09 -4.96
CA ALA A 171 -24.86 -3.82 -5.36
C ALA A 171 -24.17 -3.15 -6.56
N ARG A 172 -23.10 -3.74 -7.12
CA ARG A 172 -22.42 -3.19 -8.30
C ARG A 172 -23.37 -3.07 -9.48
N PRO A 173 -23.26 -2.01 -10.29
CA PRO A 173 -24.00 -1.94 -11.55
C PRO A 173 -23.67 -3.15 -12.41
N LYS A 174 -24.69 -3.83 -12.90
CA LYS A 174 -24.54 -4.89 -13.91
C LYS A 174 -24.33 -4.21 -15.26
N HIS A 175 -23.22 -4.53 -15.91
CA HIS A 175 -22.96 -4.13 -17.30
C HIS A 175 -23.78 -4.96 -18.26
#